data_f4529b34cef6b7b9f4e49d84b71cdd19
#
_entry.id   f4529b34cef6b7b9f4e49d84b71cdd19
#
_cell.length_a   1.000
_cell.length_b   1.000
_cell.length_c   1.000
_cell.angle_alpha   90.00
_cell.angle_beta   90.00
_cell.angle_gamma   90.00
#
_symmetry.space_group_name_H-M   'P 1'
#
loop_
_entity.id
_entity.type
_entity.pdbx_description
1 polymer ?
#
loop_
_entity_poly.entity_id
_entity_poly.type
_entity_poly.pdbx_seq_one_letter_code
_entity_poly.pdbx_strand_id
1 'polypeptide(L)'
;MKQLLFDLCRIGGVSGSEEPIAKFCAEKLSAFADTTIDKNGNVIATLGNANADKTILLDAHLDRIGFIVTSINENGFVKVASCGGIDVRVLSDAVLVSCSDEPVKGVVCCMPPHLSDGGEDKAAPIDKVWIDFGLPYEKVAEKIKIGDVLTFYGEPKELMNNRITAPALDDRCGIAALI
;
A
#
# COMPACT_ATOMS: atom_id res chain seq x y z
N MET A 1 4.49 -15.12 14.36
CA MET A 1 4.22 -13.68 14.52
C MET A 1 5.12 -12.80 13.63
N LYS A 2 6.45 -12.65 13.84
CA LYS A 2 7.32 -11.75 13.05
C LYS A 2 7.29 -12.05 11.54
N GLN A 3 7.45 -13.29 11.12
CA GLN A 3 7.40 -13.67 9.70
C GLN A 3 6.02 -13.35 9.09
N LEU A 4 4.93 -13.67 9.78
CA LEU A 4 3.59 -13.34 9.36
C LEU A 4 3.42 -11.82 9.14
N LEU A 5 3.90 -10.99 10.08
CA LEU A 5 3.84 -9.54 9.93
C LEU A 5 4.65 -9.07 8.71
N PHE A 6 5.82 -9.63 8.47
CA PHE A 6 6.63 -9.30 7.30
C PHE A 6 5.94 -9.68 5.99
N ASP A 7 5.30 -10.85 5.94
CA ASP A 7 4.55 -11.29 4.77
C ASP A 7 3.34 -10.38 4.52
N LEU A 8 2.59 -10.02 5.57
CA LEU A 8 1.51 -9.05 5.50
C LEU A 8 1.98 -7.68 4.96
N CYS A 9 3.12 -7.18 5.43
CA CYS A 9 3.65 -5.88 5.02
C CYS A 9 4.16 -5.85 3.56
N ARG A 10 4.50 -7.00 2.96
CA ARG A 10 4.91 -7.09 1.55
C ARG A 10 3.74 -7.05 0.59
N ILE A 11 2.55 -7.47 1.04
CA ILE A 11 1.36 -7.51 0.19
C ILE A 11 0.83 -6.09 0.02
N GLY A 12 0.60 -5.68 -1.23
CA GLY A 12 -0.11 -4.45 -1.56
C GLY A 12 -1.53 -4.44 -0.99
N GLY A 13 -2.25 -3.37 -1.22
CA GLY A 13 -3.63 -3.24 -0.73
C GLY A 13 -3.92 -1.78 -0.39
N VAL A 14 -3.88 -0.92 -1.40
CA VAL A 14 -4.38 0.46 -1.30
C VAL A 14 -5.90 0.39 -1.26
N SER A 15 -6.56 1.35 -0.60
CA SER A 15 -8.03 1.42 -0.50
C SER A 15 -8.71 1.22 -1.85
N GLY A 16 -9.60 0.23 -1.96
CA GLY A 16 -10.25 -0.22 -3.19
C GLY A 16 -9.48 -1.28 -3.98
N SER A 17 -8.31 -1.71 -3.51
CA SER A 17 -7.47 -2.76 -4.13
C SER A 17 -6.94 -3.75 -3.09
N GLU A 18 -7.76 -4.08 -2.09
CA GLU A 18 -7.38 -4.92 -0.95
C GLU A 18 -7.51 -6.42 -1.22
N GLU A 19 -7.98 -6.83 -2.39
CA GLU A 19 -8.26 -8.25 -2.70
C GLU A 19 -7.07 -9.19 -2.42
N PRO A 20 -5.80 -8.86 -2.77
CA PRO A 20 -4.67 -9.75 -2.49
C PRO A 20 -4.45 -9.98 -1.00
N ILE A 21 -4.54 -8.93 -0.19
CA ILE A 21 -4.37 -9.04 1.25
C ILE A 21 -5.57 -9.71 1.92
N ALA A 22 -6.79 -9.44 1.45
CA ALA A 22 -7.99 -10.10 1.95
C ALA A 22 -7.92 -11.61 1.72
N LYS A 23 -7.50 -12.06 0.53
CA LYS A 23 -7.28 -13.49 0.23
C LYS A 23 -6.24 -14.12 1.15
N PHE A 24 -5.10 -13.45 1.34
CA PHE A 24 -4.06 -13.93 2.24
C PHE A 24 -4.56 -14.08 3.68
N CYS A 25 -5.28 -13.07 4.20
CA CYS A 25 -5.85 -13.13 5.55
C CYS A 25 -6.89 -14.24 5.67
N ALA A 26 -7.77 -14.38 4.69
CA ALA A 26 -8.78 -15.45 4.68
C ALA A 26 -8.13 -16.84 4.68
N GLU A 27 -7.07 -17.06 3.90
CA GLU A 27 -6.31 -18.32 3.90
C GLU A 27 -5.76 -18.64 5.29
N LYS A 28 -5.14 -17.64 5.96
CA LYS A 28 -4.57 -17.85 7.30
C LYS A 28 -5.65 -18.14 8.35
N LEU A 29 -6.73 -17.39 8.34
CA LEU A 29 -7.83 -17.53 9.30
C LEU A 29 -8.62 -18.82 9.09
N SER A 30 -8.81 -19.28 7.86
CA SER A 30 -9.53 -20.53 7.53
C SER A 30 -8.87 -21.78 8.12
N ALA A 31 -7.61 -21.70 8.57
CA ALA A 31 -6.95 -22.82 9.23
C ALA A 31 -7.55 -23.16 10.61
N PHE A 32 -8.30 -22.23 11.23
CA PHE A 32 -8.81 -22.42 12.60
C PHE A 32 -10.19 -21.77 12.85
N ALA A 33 -10.76 -21.07 11.88
CA ALA A 33 -12.05 -20.37 12.00
C ALA A 33 -12.90 -20.55 10.75
N ASP A 34 -14.23 -20.48 10.90
CA ASP A 34 -15.13 -20.32 9.76
C ASP A 34 -14.95 -18.92 9.16
N THR A 35 -14.45 -18.87 7.93
CA THR A 35 -13.96 -17.64 7.33
C THR A 35 -14.63 -17.37 6.00
N THR A 36 -15.08 -16.14 5.80
CA THR A 36 -15.70 -15.65 4.57
C THR A 36 -15.13 -14.29 4.17
N ILE A 37 -15.19 -13.97 2.88
CA ILE A 37 -14.98 -12.60 2.37
C ILE A 37 -16.32 -12.09 1.87
N ASP A 38 -16.79 -10.98 2.43
CA ASP A 38 -18.06 -10.39 2.03
C ASP A 38 -17.94 -9.60 0.71
N LYS A 39 -19.07 -9.07 0.22
CA LYS A 39 -19.12 -8.28 -1.03
C LYS A 39 -18.36 -6.95 -0.99
N ASN A 40 -18.01 -6.48 0.19
CA ASN A 40 -17.24 -5.24 0.39
C ASN A 40 -15.73 -5.53 0.56
N GLY A 41 -15.33 -6.81 0.53
CA GLY A 41 -13.94 -7.23 0.74
C GLY A 41 -13.54 -7.45 2.20
N ASN A 42 -14.49 -7.34 3.15
CA ASN A 42 -14.19 -7.63 4.55
C ASN A 42 -13.94 -9.13 4.75
N VAL A 43 -12.87 -9.47 5.44
CA VAL A 43 -12.59 -10.85 5.86
C VAL A 43 -13.21 -11.06 7.23
N ILE A 44 -14.18 -11.95 7.31
CA ILE A 44 -14.91 -12.24 8.54
C ILE A 44 -14.58 -13.67 8.97
N ALA A 45 -13.98 -13.82 10.13
CA ALA A 45 -13.68 -15.11 10.72
C ALA A 45 -14.45 -15.30 12.03
N THR A 46 -15.22 -16.37 12.13
CA THR A 46 -16.03 -16.69 13.30
C THR A 46 -15.42 -17.86 14.05
N LEU A 47 -15.15 -17.66 15.34
CA LEU A 47 -14.55 -18.67 16.20
C LEU A 47 -15.35 -18.80 17.51
N GLY A 48 -15.52 -20.03 18.00
CA GLY A 48 -16.13 -20.28 19.28
C GLY A 48 -17.53 -20.89 19.19
N ASN A 49 -18.34 -20.69 20.24
CA ASN A 49 -19.65 -21.30 20.36
C ASN A 49 -20.74 -20.37 19.82
N ALA A 50 -21.46 -20.82 18.81
CA ALA A 50 -22.59 -20.07 18.21
C ALA A 50 -23.72 -19.73 19.21
N ASN A 51 -23.82 -20.46 20.32
CA ASN A 51 -24.82 -20.25 21.38
C ASN A 51 -24.26 -19.49 22.60
N ALA A 52 -23.14 -18.79 22.44
CA ALA A 52 -22.60 -17.99 23.52
C ALA A 52 -23.46 -16.76 23.82
N ASP A 53 -23.62 -16.43 25.11
CA ASP A 53 -24.40 -15.27 25.56
C ASP A 53 -23.78 -13.93 25.13
N LYS A 54 -22.49 -13.93 24.75
CA LYS A 54 -21.75 -12.73 24.37
C LYS A 54 -20.86 -13.00 23.18
N THR A 55 -20.78 -12.01 22.31
CA THR A 55 -19.86 -11.99 21.17
C THR A 55 -18.86 -10.85 21.37
N ILE A 56 -17.58 -11.11 21.09
CA ILE A 56 -16.53 -10.10 21.07
C ILE A 56 -16.15 -9.92 19.61
N LEU A 57 -16.18 -8.69 19.12
CA LEU A 57 -15.65 -8.31 17.82
C LEU A 57 -14.24 -7.78 17.99
N LEU A 58 -13.30 -8.35 17.25
CA LEU A 58 -11.94 -7.84 17.08
C LEU A 58 -11.80 -7.35 15.64
N ASP A 59 -11.23 -6.19 15.44
CA ASP A 59 -11.20 -5.52 14.15
C ASP A 59 -9.83 -4.92 13.86
N ALA A 60 -9.41 -4.98 12.59
CA ALA A 60 -8.19 -4.38 12.06
C ALA A 60 -8.38 -4.10 10.57
N HIS A 61 -7.95 -2.91 10.09
CA HIS A 61 -8.15 -2.60 8.68
C HIS A 61 -7.08 -3.21 7.77
N LEU A 62 -7.50 -3.57 6.53
CA LEU A 62 -6.66 -4.23 5.54
C LEU A 62 -5.87 -3.24 4.67
N ASP A 63 -6.44 -2.08 4.40
CA ASP A 63 -5.87 -1.13 3.46
C ASP A 63 -4.64 -0.42 4.02
N ARG A 64 -3.92 0.18 3.11
CA ARG A 64 -2.76 1.04 3.37
C ARG A 64 -2.81 2.26 2.48
N ILE A 65 -2.11 3.31 2.89
CA ILE A 65 -1.96 4.50 2.07
C ILE A 65 -1.21 4.19 0.77
N GLY A 66 -1.54 4.94 -0.29
CA GLY A 66 -0.92 4.80 -1.59
C GLY A 66 -1.39 5.86 -2.56
N PHE A 67 -1.35 5.53 -3.83
CA PHE A 67 -1.61 6.47 -4.90
C PHE A 67 -2.44 5.82 -5.99
N ILE A 68 -3.24 6.63 -6.69
CA ILE A 68 -3.93 6.23 -7.91
C ILE A 68 -3.34 7.00 -9.10
N VAL A 69 -3.07 6.30 -10.20
CA VAL A 69 -2.57 6.90 -11.44
C VAL A 69 -3.66 7.75 -12.09
N THR A 70 -3.35 9.02 -12.36
CA THR A 70 -4.30 9.96 -12.97
C THR A 70 -3.98 10.33 -14.41
N SER A 71 -2.70 10.33 -14.80
CA SER A 71 -2.30 10.54 -16.18
C SER A 71 -0.88 10.02 -16.46
N ILE A 72 -0.58 9.80 -17.74
CA ILE A 72 0.75 9.46 -18.25
C ILE A 72 1.04 10.49 -19.35
N ASN A 73 2.18 11.17 -19.28
CA ASN A 73 2.55 12.13 -20.32
C ASN A 73 3.28 11.45 -21.49
N GLU A 74 3.50 12.19 -22.57
CA GLU A 74 4.17 11.70 -23.79
C GLU A 74 5.61 11.20 -23.62
N ASN A 75 6.26 11.58 -22.50
CA ASN A 75 7.61 11.15 -22.14
C ASN A 75 7.61 9.94 -21.18
N GLY A 76 6.44 9.40 -20.83
CA GLY A 76 6.31 8.26 -19.92
C GLY A 76 6.31 8.60 -18.42
N PHE A 77 6.31 9.88 -18.05
CA PHE A 77 6.13 10.26 -16.64
C PHE A 77 4.67 10.14 -16.23
N VAL A 78 4.47 9.64 -15.00
CA VAL A 78 3.15 9.33 -14.45
C VAL A 78 2.76 10.33 -13.37
N LYS A 79 1.54 10.85 -13.42
CA LYS A 79 0.91 11.61 -12.35
C LYS A 79 -0.01 10.74 -11.51
N VAL A 80 -0.10 11.10 -10.25
CA VAL A 80 -0.92 10.37 -9.27
C VAL A 80 -1.72 11.33 -8.40
N ALA A 81 -2.80 10.81 -7.83
CA ALA A 81 -3.48 11.39 -6.67
C ALA A 81 -3.23 10.49 -5.44
N SER A 82 -3.30 11.07 -4.25
CA SER A 82 -3.15 10.32 -3.00
C SER A 82 -4.41 9.50 -2.67
N CYS A 83 -4.20 8.29 -2.19
CA CYS A 83 -5.19 7.48 -1.50
C CYS A 83 -4.79 7.41 -0.02
N GLY A 84 -5.58 8.03 0.85
CA GLY A 84 -5.25 8.22 2.26
C GLY A 84 -4.35 9.42 2.53
N GLY A 85 -3.93 9.56 3.78
CA GLY A 85 -3.12 10.68 4.27
C GLY A 85 -1.64 10.54 3.92
N ILE A 86 -1.20 11.12 2.83
CA ILE A 86 0.20 11.13 2.41
C ILE A 86 0.89 12.41 2.89
N ASP A 87 1.97 12.26 3.64
CA ASP A 87 2.85 13.37 3.96
C ASP A 87 3.77 13.68 2.76
N VAL A 88 3.50 14.78 2.09
CA VAL A 88 4.26 15.18 0.89
C VAL A 88 5.76 15.39 1.15
N ARG A 89 6.17 15.60 2.40
CA ARG A 89 7.58 15.80 2.77
C ARG A 89 8.45 14.56 2.58
N VAL A 90 7.82 13.37 2.57
CA VAL A 90 8.54 12.09 2.38
C VAL A 90 8.47 11.58 0.93
N LEU A 91 7.94 12.36 0.00
CA LEU A 91 7.76 11.94 -1.39
C LEU A 91 9.02 12.05 -2.22
N SER A 92 9.84 13.09 -1.99
CA SER A 92 11.05 13.28 -2.80
C SER A 92 11.93 12.04 -2.75
N ASP A 93 12.32 11.53 -3.91
CA ASP A 93 13.13 10.32 -4.10
C ASP A 93 12.50 9.02 -3.57
N ALA A 94 11.23 9.05 -3.15
CA ALA A 94 10.54 7.83 -2.73
C ALA A 94 10.41 6.86 -3.92
N VAL A 95 10.63 5.58 -3.65
CA VAL A 95 10.34 4.53 -4.62
C VAL A 95 8.91 4.06 -4.42
N LEU A 96 8.13 4.08 -5.50
CA LEU A 96 6.79 3.51 -5.54
C LEU A 96 6.81 2.23 -6.36
N VAL A 97 5.84 1.36 -6.11
CA VAL A 97 5.65 0.10 -6.84
C VAL A 97 4.19 -0.08 -7.20
N SER A 98 3.91 -0.56 -8.42
CA SER A 98 2.55 -0.87 -8.82
C SER A 98 2.02 -2.12 -8.10
N CYS A 99 0.72 -2.10 -7.77
CA CYS A 99 0.02 -3.23 -7.17
C CYS A 99 -0.58 -4.14 -8.25
N SER A 100 0.24 -4.56 -9.22
CA SER A 100 -0.12 -5.45 -10.33
C SER A 100 0.56 -6.80 -10.22
N ASP A 101 0.14 -7.77 -11.02
CA ASP A 101 0.75 -9.12 -11.07
C ASP A 101 2.23 -9.07 -11.51
N GLU A 102 2.59 -8.09 -12.35
CA GLU A 102 3.97 -7.78 -12.72
C GLU A 102 4.37 -6.41 -12.18
N PRO A 103 4.77 -6.31 -10.90
CA PRO A 103 5.05 -5.04 -10.25
C PRO A 103 6.22 -4.30 -10.93
N VAL A 104 6.02 -3.04 -11.24
CA VAL A 104 7.08 -2.15 -11.72
C VAL A 104 7.35 -1.05 -10.70
N LYS A 105 8.63 -0.68 -10.58
CA LYS A 105 9.07 0.36 -9.64
C LYS A 105 9.32 1.65 -10.39
N GLY A 106 8.90 2.75 -9.77
CA GLY A 106 9.19 4.10 -10.24
C GLY A 106 9.68 4.98 -9.10
N VAL A 107 10.36 6.04 -9.44
CA VAL A 107 10.90 7.01 -8.49
C VAL A 107 10.08 8.29 -8.56
N VAL A 108 9.75 8.85 -7.41
CA VAL A 108 9.07 10.13 -7.34
C VAL A 108 10.06 11.25 -7.66
N CYS A 109 9.80 11.97 -8.75
CA CYS A 109 10.59 13.10 -9.20
C CYS A 109 9.94 14.40 -8.78
N CYS A 110 10.68 15.24 -8.09
CA CYS A 110 10.26 16.59 -7.72
C CYS A 110 11.14 17.63 -8.42
N MET A 111 10.61 18.81 -8.60
CA MET A 111 11.41 19.94 -9.11
C MET A 111 12.48 20.29 -8.07
N PRO A 112 13.74 20.48 -8.49
CA PRO A 112 14.79 20.92 -7.56
C PRO A 112 14.41 22.23 -6.86
N PRO A 113 14.82 22.43 -5.61
CA PRO A 113 14.44 23.63 -4.83
C PRO A 113 14.77 24.95 -5.53
N HIS A 114 15.93 25.03 -6.20
CA HIS A 114 16.38 26.25 -6.91
C HIS A 114 15.59 26.57 -8.19
N LEU A 115 14.72 25.67 -8.65
CA LEU A 115 13.82 25.87 -9.78
C LEU A 115 12.36 25.97 -9.33
N SER A 116 12.09 25.86 -8.03
CA SER A 116 10.72 25.92 -7.50
C SER A 116 10.32 27.35 -7.13
N ASP A 117 9.11 27.75 -7.49
CA ASP A 117 8.56 29.07 -7.18
C ASP A 117 8.23 29.24 -5.67
N GLY A 118 8.36 28.21 -4.87
CA GLY A 118 7.91 28.16 -3.48
C GLY A 118 8.98 28.37 -2.41
N GLY A 119 10.26 28.56 -2.79
CA GLY A 119 11.38 28.62 -1.84
C GLY A 119 11.84 27.23 -1.36
N GLU A 120 13.02 27.17 -0.75
CA GLU A 120 13.73 25.93 -0.39
C GLU A 120 13.03 25.06 0.68
N ASP A 121 12.07 25.63 1.42
CA ASP A 121 11.51 24.98 2.61
C ASP A 121 10.13 24.31 2.42
N LYS A 122 9.59 24.26 1.20
CA LYS A 122 8.26 23.68 0.97
C LYS A 122 8.32 22.43 0.10
N ALA A 123 7.84 21.32 0.65
CA ALA A 123 7.62 20.11 -0.13
C ALA A 123 6.63 20.37 -1.28
N ALA A 124 6.92 19.82 -2.44
CA ALA A 124 6.04 19.93 -3.60
C ALA A 124 4.68 19.28 -3.31
N PRO A 125 3.55 19.93 -3.61
CA PRO A 125 2.24 19.30 -3.49
C PRO A 125 2.12 18.14 -4.47
N ILE A 126 1.25 17.18 -4.16
CA ILE A 126 1.13 15.91 -4.87
C ILE A 126 0.85 16.08 -6.38
N ASP A 127 0.10 17.09 -6.75
CA ASP A 127 -0.22 17.41 -8.15
C ASP A 127 0.97 17.95 -8.96
N LYS A 128 2.07 18.32 -8.28
CA LYS A 128 3.31 18.80 -8.88
C LYS A 128 4.40 17.74 -9.01
N VAL A 129 4.23 16.58 -8.40
CA VAL A 129 5.20 15.49 -8.51
C VAL A 129 4.91 14.62 -9.74
N TRP A 130 5.96 13.98 -10.23
CA TRP A 130 5.91 12.99 -11.30
C TRP A 130 6.58 11.71 -10.84
N ILE A 131 6.20 10.60 -11.42
CA ILE A 131 6.84 9.30 -11.17
C ILE A 131 7.51 8.86 -12.45
N ASP A 132 8.80 8.59 -12.35
CA ASP A 132 9.63 8.07 -13.44
C ASP A 132 9.83 6.56 -13.25
N PHE A 133 9.37 5.79 -14.20
CA PHE A 133 9.58 4.33 -14.25
C PHE A 133 10.85 3.94 -15.05
N GLY A 134 11.61 4.91 -15.54
CA GLY A 134 12.81 4.66 -16.35
C GLY A 134 12.49 4.05 -17.71
N LEU A 135 11.28 4.22 -18.23
CA LEU A 135 10.79 3.62 -19.48
C LEU A 135 10.18 4.69 -20.39
N PRO A 136 10.27 4.52 -21.73
CA PRO A 136 9.56 5.39 -22.66
C PRO A 136 8.04 5.17 -22.55
N TYR A 137 7.26 6.16 -23.06
CA TYR A 137 5.80 6.19 -22.96
C TYR A 137 5.13 4.86 -23.32
N GLU A 138 5.49 4.27 -24.46
CA GLU A 138 4.87 3.04 -24.95
C GLU A 138 5.03 1.89 -23.96
N LYS A 139 6.21 1.79 -23.32
CA LYS A 139 6.51 0.76 -22.34
C LYS A 139 5.85 1.01 -20.99
N VAL A 140 5.72 2.28 -20.59
CA VAL A 140 4.95 2.63 -19.40
C VAL A 140 3.48 2.30 -19.64
N ALA A 141 2.90 2.71 -20.76
CA ALA A 141 1.49 2.49 -21.09
C ALA A 141 1.11 1.00 -21.27
N GLU A 142 2.08 0.12 -21.57
CA GLU A 142 1.87 -1.33 -21.55
C GLU A 142 1.66 -1.87 -20.11
N LYS A 143 2.36 -1.30 -19.12
CA LYS A 143 2.47 -1.81 -17.73
C LYS A 143 1.65 -1.03 -16.71
N ILE A 144 1.45 0.25 -16.93
CA ILE A 144 0.76 1.18 -16.02
C ILE A 144 -0.40 1.84 -16.78
N LYS A 145 -1.57 1.86 -16.17
CA LYS A 145 -2.78 2.46 -16.74
C LYS A 145 -3.37 3.48 -15.78
N ILE A 146 -4.14 4.42 -16.31
CA ILE A 146 -4.94 5.33 -15.48
C ILE A 146 -5.90 4.49 -14.64
N GLY A 147 -5.93 4.78 -13.34
CA GLY A 147 -6.69 4.01 -12.36
C GLY A 147 -5.90 2.93 -11.63
N ASP A 148 -4.71 2.56 -12.11
CA ASP A 148 -3.84 1.64 -11.36
C ASP A 148 -3.39 2.26 -10.05
N VAL A 149 -3.16 1.41 -9.06
CA VAL A 149 -2.70 1.85 -7.74
C VAL A 149 -1.22 1.58 -7.54
N LEU A 150 -0.56 2.51 -6.87
CA LEU A 150 0.84 2.43 -6.50
C LEU A 150 0.96 2.54 -4.98
N THR A 151 1.98 1.92 -4.41
CA THR A 151 2.29 2.04 -2.99
C THR A 151 3.77 2.27 -2.76
N PHE A 152 4.14 2.75 -1.57
CA PHE A 152 5.53 2.87 -1.20
C PHE A 152 6.22 1.50 -1.24
N TYR A 153 7.33 1.43 -1.97
CA TYR A 153 8.19 0.26 -1.95
C TYR A 153 9.07 0.28 -0.69
N GLY A 154 9.10 -0.84 0.00
CA GLY A 154 9.95 -1.02 1.17
C GLY A 154 9.94 -2.48 1.62
N GLU A 155 11.11 -2.98 1.97
CA GLU A 155 11.24 -4.32 2.54
C GLU A 155 11.19 -4.23 4.07
N PRO A 156 10.41 -5.10 4.72
CA PRO A 156 10.45 -5.23 6.17
C PRO A 156 11.87 -5.59 6.64
N LYS A 157 12.34 -4.93 7.68
CA LYS A 157 13.69 -5.13 8.23
C LYS A 157 13.68 -5.22 9.75
N GLU A 158 14.59 -6.01 10.26
CA GLU A 158 14.91 -6.02 11.69
C GLU A 158 15.90 -4.91 12.01
N LEU A 159 15.63 -4.26 13.11
CA LEU A 159 16.49 -3.22 13.70
C LEU A 159 17.07 -3.72 15.02
N MET A 160 17.99 -2.97 15.58
CA MET A 160 18.56 -3.26 16.89
C MET A 160 17.46 -3.30 17.99
N ASN A 161 17.73 -4.00 19.07
CA ASN A 161 16.84 -4.15 20.23
C ASN A 161 15.46 -4.76 19.90
N ASN A 162 15.44 -5.78 19.05
CA ASN A 162 14.22 -6.51 18.64
C ASN A 162 13.13 -5.59 18.04
N ARG A 163 13.53 -4.50 17.42
CA ARG A 163 12.61 -3.62 16.71
C ARG A 163 12.56 -3.98 15.25
N ILE A 164 11.49 -3.58 14.59
CA ILE A 164 11.29 -3.77 13.16
C ILE A 164 10.89 -2.45 12.50
N THR A 165 11.15 -2.35 11.21
CA THR A 165 10.57 -1.33 10.34
C THR A 165 9.99 -2.01 9.12
N ALA A 166 8.83 -1.56 8.70
CA ALA A 166 8.16 -2.07 7.50
C ALA A 166 7.19 -1.01 6.96
N PRO A 167 6.84 -1.06 5.67
CA PRO A 167 5.70 -0.32 5.18
C PRO A 167 4.40 -0.89 5.76
N ALA A 168 3.40 -0.04 5.97
CA ALA A 168 2.06 -0.45 6.39
C ALA A 168 1.97 -1.20 7.74
N LEU A 169 2.82 -0.89 8.71
CA LEU A 169 2.67 -1.42 10.08
C LEU A 169 1.30 -1.08 10.68
N ASP A 170 0.75 0.05 10.32
CA ASP A 170 -0.63 0.47 10.52
C ASP A 170 -1.47 0.05 9.29
N ASP A 171 -2.38 -0.96 9.38
CA ASP A 171 -2.61 -1.74 10.62
C ASP A 171 -2.30 -3.23 10.43
N ARG A 172 -1.21 -3.56 9.70
CA ARG A 172 -0.76 -4.96 9.55
C ARG A 172 -0.36 -5.58 10.89
N CYS A 173 -0.03 -4.74 11.89
CA CYS A 173 0.21 -5.20 13.25
C CYS A 173 -1.07 -5.74 13.90
N GLY A 174 -2.18 -5.04 13.76
CA GLY A 174 -3.49 -5.49 14.23
C GLY A 174 -3.90 -6.78 13.52
N ILE A 175 -3.77 -6.85 12.20
CA ILE A 175 -4.05 -8.09 11.44
C ILE A 175 -3.20 -9.27 11.96
N ALA A 176 -1.90 -9.07 12.15
CA ALA A 176 -1.01 -10.11 12.66
C ALA A 176 -1.37 -10.57 14.08
N ALA A 177 -2.00 -9.69 14.87
CA ALA A 177 -2.47 -10.02 16.21
C ALA A 177 -3.82 -10.76 16.20
N LEU A 178 -4.63 -10.58 15.15
CA LEU A 178 -5.90 -11.29 14.95
C LEU A 178 -5.69 -12.71 14.43
N ILE A 179 -4.66 -12.95 13.62
CA ILE A 179 -4.26 -14.26 13.10
C ILE A 179 -3.39 -15.03 14.13
#